data_d302cd7a84a1ffee13bd6ed6564d0744
#
_entry.id   d302cd7a84a1ffee13bd6ed6564d0744
#
_cell.length_a   1.000
_cell.length_b   1.000
_cell.length_c   1.000
_cell.angle_alpha   90.00
_cell.angle_beta   90.00
_cell.angle_gamma   90.00
#
_symmetry.space_group_name_H-M   'P 1'
#
loop_
_entity.id
_entity.type
_entity.pdbx_description
1 polymer ?
#
loop_
_entity_poly.entity_id
_entity_poly.type
_entity_poly.pdbx_seq_one_letter_code
_entity_poly.pdbx_strand_id
1 'polypeptide(L)'
;MLLHYGSSHVPSPMKAILTALLLLALAGCSSGLRIDRSHPSVNQDGRIQFVVLHYTNASLERSLQLLTHGEVSSHYLVGDSPATVYQLVDESRRAWHAGDSQWDGRTWLNSSSIGIEIVNPGFTDTPSGRVWQPYTEAQIEALIVLLKDIVKRNNIQPRYIIGHSDIAPSRKLDPGPMFPWKRLADAGLGVWPDARAVAQQQARFSVNPPSITWYQQQLARFGYAIEQTGVYDVSTRHVLAAFQMRFRPQRFDGVADAQTAAMLQVLNSR
;
A
#
# COMPACT_ATOMS: atom_id res chain seq x y z
N MET A 1 57.09 23.12 -54.02
CA MET A 1 55.72 23.39 -54.48
C MET A 1 54.99 22.03 -54.47
N LEU A 2 54.38 21.67 -53.36
CA LEU A 2 53.71 20.38 -53.16
C LEU A 2 52.20 20.62 -53.19
N LEU A 3 51.55 20.09 -54.22
CA LEU A 3 50.10 20.13 -54.41
C LEU A 3 49.42 19.05 -53.58
N HIS A 4 48.61 19.45 -52.63
CA HIS A 4 47.71 18.54 -51.89
C HIS A 4 46.50 18.21 -52.77
N TYR A 5 46.35 16.93 -53.14
CA TYR A 5 45.12 16.38 -53.70
C TYR A 5 44.14 16.06 -52.57
N GLY A 6 43.08 16.83 -52.52
CA GLY A 6 41.94 16.52 -51.63
C GLY A 6 41.10 15.39 -52.25
N SER A 7 41.02 14.24 -51.59
CA SER A 7 40.13 13.14 -51.98
C SER A 7 38.69 13.44 -51.59
N SER A 8 37.84 13.74 -52.56
CA SER A 8 36.42 13.84 -52.42
C SER A 8 35.81 12.45 -52.28
N HIS A 9 35.39 12.07 -51.06
CA HIS A 9 34.59 10.83 -50.80
C HIS A 9 33.16 11.04 -51.28
N VAL A 10 32.85 10.50 -52.47
CA VAL A 10 31.46 10.35 -52.94
C VAL A 10 30.90 9.09 -52.26
N PRO A 11 29.80 9.17 -51.49
CA PRO A 11 29.19 7.99 -50.85
C PRO A 11 28.67 7.04 -51.93
N SER A 12 28.91 5.74 -51.78
CA SER A 12 28.46 4.75 -52.75
C SER A 12 26.91 4.76 -52.82
N PRO A 13 26.33 4.59 -54.03
CA PRO A 13 24.87 4.66 -54.22
C PRO A 13 24.10 3.67 -53.33
N MET A 14 24.73 2.56 -52.99
CA MET A 14 24.17 1.55 -52.10
C MET A 14 24.01 2.04 -50.64
N LYS A 15 24.95 2.88 -50.12
CA LYS A 15 24.83 3.49 -48.78
C LYS A 15 23.75 4.57 -48.75
N ALA A 16 23.59 5.35 -49.82
CA ALA A 16 22.53 6.35 -49.94
C ALA A 16 21.14 5.70 -49.99
N ILE A 17 20.99 4.58 -50.69
CA ILE A 17 19.73 3.82 -50.76
C ILE A 17 19.39 3.18 -49.40
N LEU A 18 20.36 2.62 -48.68
CA LEU A 18 20.14 2.05 -47.35
C LEU A 18 19.72 3.10 -46.33
N THR A 19 20.33 4.29 -46.37
CA THR A 19 19.99 5.42 -45.51
C THR A 19 18.59 5.97 -45.81
N ALA A 20 18.22 6.06 -47.09
CA ALA A 20 16.88 6.48 -47.50
C ALA A 20 15.77 5.47 -47.09
N LEU A 21 16.05 4.17 -47.21
CA LEU A 21 15.16 3.12 -46.76
C LEU A 21 14.99 3.10 -45.23
N LEU A 22 16.05 3.39 -44.46
CA LEU A 22 15.99 3.50 -42.99
C LEU A 22 15.20 4.74 -42.55
N LEU A 23 15.33 5.86 -43.26
CA LEU A 23 14.55 7.09 -43.01
C LEU A 23 13.08 6.93 -43.37
N LEU A 24 12.73 6.19 -44.41
CA LEU A 24 11.37 5.84 -44.78
C LEU A 24 10.71 4.87 -43.79
N ALA A 25 11.45 3.93 -43.19
CA ALA A 25 10.96 3.04 -42.17
C ALA A 25 10.65 3.76 -40.82
N LEU A 26 11.33 4.86 -40.50
CA LEU A 26 11.08 5.72 -39.35
C LEU A 26 9.86 6.66 -39.53
N ALA A 27 9.44 6.94 -40.76
CA ALA A 27 8.26 7.77 -41.05
C ALA A 27 6.94 7.01 -41.05
N GLY A 28 6.95 5.68 -40.86
CA GLY A 28 5.83 4.78 -41.10
C GLY A 28 4.86 4.50 -39.96
N CYS A 29 4.93 5.19 -38.80
CA CYS A 29 4.00 4.95 -37.67
C CYS A 29 3.44 6.24 -37.08
N SER A 30 3.02 7.21 -37.90
CA SER A 30 2.07 8.21 -37.39
C SER A 30 0.65 7.68 -37.61
N SER A 31 -0.07 7.39 -36.55
CA SER A 31 -1.46 6.93 -36.56
C SER A 31 -2.46 7.93 -37.15
N GLY A 32 -2.01 8.94 -37.85
CA GLY A 32 -2.88 10.00 -38.39
C GLY A 32 -3.62 10.84 -37.35
N LEU A 33 -3.62 10.41 -36.07
CA LEU A 33 -4.28 11.13 -34.98
C LEU A 33 -3.38 12.27 -34.48
N ARG A 34 -3.84 13.50 -34.65
CA ARG A 34 -3.19 14.67 -34.06
C ARG A 34 -3.76 14.91 -32.65
N ILE A 35 -2.93 14.71 -31.62
CA ILE A 35 -3.29 15.00 -30.23
C ILE A 35 -2.67 16.32 -29.82
N ASP A 36 -3.53 17.32 -29.53
CA ASP A 36 -3.12 18.59 -28.95
C ASP A 36 -3.07 18.46 -27.41
N ARG A 37 -1.92 18.72 -26.81
CA ARG A 37 -1.68 18.68 -25.36
C ARG A 37 -1.37 20.05 -24.76
N SER A 38 -1.64 21.12 -25.50
CA SER A 38 -1.35 22.51 -25.05
C SER A 38 -2.29 23.01 -23.96
N HIS A 39 -3.42 22.32 -23.73
CA HIS A 39 -4.45 22.74 -22.77
C HIS A 39 -4.68 21.64 -21.68
N PRO A 40 -3.69 21.34 -20.82
CA PRO A 40 -3.89 20.36 -19.75
C PRO A 40 -4.87 20.92 -18.71
N SER A 41 -5.78 20.08 -18.22
CA SER A 41 -6.65 20.44 -17.08
C SER A 41 -5.82 20.60 -15.81
N VAL A 42 -6.10 21.62 -15.01
CA VAL A 42 -5.52 21.78 -13.67
C VAL A 42 -6.21 20.88 -12.63
N ASN A 43 -7.42 20.41 -12.91
CA ASN A 43 -8.18 19.51 -12.04
C ASN A 43 -7.86 18.06 -12.40
N GLN A 44 -6.70 17.59 -11.91
CA GLN A 44 -6.22 16.22 -12.09
C GLN A 44 -5.39 15.82 -10.88
N ASP A 45 -5.42 14.51 -10.54
CA ASP A 45 -4.59 13.92 -9.50
C ASP A 45 -3.96 12.61 -9.98
N GLY A 46 -3.08 12.05 -9.15
CA GLY A 46 -2.51 10.72 -9.38
C GLY A 46 -3.53 9.61 -9.13
N ARG A 47 -3.56 8.58 -9.97
CA ARG A 47 -4.41 7.41 -9.77
C ARG A 47 -4.10 6.67 -8.47
N ILE A 48 -2.83 6.60 -8.08
CA ILE A 48 -2.37 5.90 -6.88
C ILE A 48 -2.51 6.84 -5.68
N GLN A 49 -3.36 6.45 -4.74
CA GLN A 49 -3.65 7.21 -3.51
C GLN A 49 -3.29 6.43 -2.25
N PHE A 50 -3.21 5.09 -2.33
CA PHE A 50 -2.99 4.21 -1.19
C PHE A 50 -1.85 3.24 -1.45
N VAL A 51 -1.22 2.77 -0.36
CA VAL A 51 -0.43 1.55 -0.32
C VAL A 51 -1.12 0.58 0.63
N VAL A 52 -1.36 -0.66 0.16
CA VAL A 52 -1.94 -1.72 0.97
C VAL A 52 -0.88 -2.78 1.25
N LEU A 53 -0.65 -3.05 2.53
CA LEU A 53 0.33 -4.01 3.01
C LEU A 53 -0.33 -5.33 3.36
N HIS A 54 0.32 -6.42 2.94
CA HIS A 54 -0.14 -7.79 3.09
C HIS A 54 0.96 -8.68 3.68
N TYR A 55 0.58 -9.84 4.21
CA TYR A 55 1.47 -10.99 4.29
C TYR A 55 0.98 -12.09 3.35
N THR A 56 1.92 -12.88 2.82
CA THR A 56 1.62 -13.90 1.81
C THR A 56 0.94 -15.16 2.36
N ASN A 57 1.07 -15.45 3.65
CA ASN A 57 0.69 -16.74 4.26
C ASN A 57 1.30 -17.95 3.51
N ALA A 58 2.51 -17.79 2.97
CA ALA A 58 3.19 -18.79 2.14
C ALA A 58 4.71 -18.56 2.14
N SER A 59 5.48 -19.56 1.67
CA SER A 59 6.91 -19.41 1.38
C SER A 59 7.15 -18.47 0.19
N LEU A 60 8.38 -17.98 0.01
CA LEU A 60 8.76 -17.13 -1.13
C LEU A 60 8.44 -17.80 -2.48
N GLU A 61 8.84 -19.08 -2.66
CA GLU A 61 8.60 -19.83 -3.89
C GLU A 61 7.09 -19.91 -4.21
N ARG A 62 6.29 -20.30 -3.21
CA ARG A 62 4.84 -20.39 -3.36
C ARG A 62 4.20 -19.04 -3.60
N SER A 63 4.69 -17.99 -2.96
CA SER A 63 4.21 -16.61 -3.15
C SER A 63 4.47 -16.13 -4.58
N LEU A 64 5.67 -16.34 -5.10
CA LEU A 64 6.00 -16.03 -6.50
C LEU A 64 5.05 -16.76 -7.46
N GLN A 65 4.85 -18.08 -7.26
CA GLN A 65 3.94 -18.84 -8.11
C GLN A 65 2.50 -18.29 -8.08
N LEU A 66 1.97 -18.02 -6.89
CA LEU A 66 0.59 -17.53 -6.73
C LEU A 66 0.40 -16.13 -7.33
N LEU A 67 1.36 -15.22 -7.13
CA LEU A 67 1.25 -13.83 -7.54
C LEU A 67 1.59 -13.58 -9.01
N THR A 68 2.25 -14.54 -9.70
CA THR A 68 2.60 -14.41 -11.12
C THR A 68 1.76 -15.27 -12.04
N HIS A 69 1.23 -16.42 -11.57
CA HIS A 69 0.47 -17.38 -12.38
C HIS A 69 -0.92 -17.69 -11.81
N GLY A 70 -1.26 -17.18 -10.60
CA GLY A 70 -2.57 -17.38 -9.98
C GLY A 70 -3.60 -16.32 -10.36
N GLU A 71 -4.73 -16.33 -9.64
CA GLU A 71 -5.84 -15.39 -9.83
C GLU A 71 -5.64 -14.05 -9.12
N VAL A 72 -4.67 -13.98 -8.19
CA VAL A 72 -4.30 -12.78 -7.44
C VAL A 72 -2.93 -12.27 -7.90
N SER A 73 -2.67 -11.00 -7.71
CA SER A 73 -1.38 -10.39 -8.01
C SER A 73 -1.11 -9.21 -7.09
N SER A 74 0.17 -8.84 -6.93
CA SER A 74 0.59 -7.65 -6.19
C SER A 74 1.63 -6.89 -7.01
N HIS A 75 1.77 -5.58 -6.77
CA HIS A 75 2.79 -4.79 -7.46
C HIS A 75 4.18 -5.21 -7.01
N TYR A 76 4.33 -5.45 -5.70
CA TYR A 76 5.61 -5.83 -5.11
C TYR A 76 5.48 -7.04 -4.19
N LEU A 77 6.55 -7.81 -4.10
CA LEU A 77 6.75 -8.87 -3.11
C LEU A 77 8.09 -8.64 -2.43
N VAL A 78 8.10 -8.61 -1.10
CA VAL A 78 9.31 -8.55 -0.28
C VAL A 78 9.62 -9.96 0.23
N GLY A 79 10.74 -10.54 -0.21
CA GLY A 79 11.22 -11.85 0.23
C GLY A 79 11.69 -11.84 1.69
N ASP A 80 11.90 -13.00 2.27
CA ASP A 80 12.32 -13.17 3.67
C ASP A 80 13.83 -13.38 3.82
N SER A 81 14.45 -14.18 2.97
CA SER A 81 15.88 -14.51 3.06
C SER A 81 16.47 -14.92 1.70
N PRO A 82 17.18 -13.99 0.99
CA PRO A 82 17.37 -12.58 1.32
C PRO A 82 16.08 -11.76 1.16
N ALA A 83 16.02 -10.58 1.82
CA ALA A 83 14.90 -9.65 1.72
C ALA A 83 14.89 -8.89 0.38
N THR A 84 14.83 -9.65 -0.71
CA THR A 84 14.79 -9.11 -2.08
C THR A 84 13.41 -8.52 -2.37
N VAL A 85 13.36 -7.34 -2.99
CA VAL A 85 12.13 -6.74 -3.48
C VAL A 85 11.93 -7.13 -4.95
N TYR A 86 10.82 -7.83 -5.22
CA TYR A 86 10.40 -8.21 -6.56
C TYR A 86 9.30 -7.26 -7.02
N GLN A 87 9.42 -6.67 -8.20
CA GLN A 87 8.31 -5.99 -8.85
C GLN A 87 7.62 -6.98 -9.78
N LEU A 88 6.35 -7.30 -9.52
CA LEU A 88 5.58 -8.30 -10.24
C LEU A 88 4.58 -7.68 -11.21
N VAL A 89 4.03 -6.51 -10.86
CA VAL A 89 3.11 -5.73 -11.70
C VAL A 89 3.62 -4.30 -11.77
N ASP A 90 3.63 -3.71 -12.97
CA ASP A 90 3.96 -2.31 -13.17
C ASP A 90 2.94 -1.40 -12.48
N GLU A 91 3.38 -0.33 -11.82
CA GLU A 91 2.50 0.58 -11.05
C GLU A 91 1.47 1.31 -11.92
N SER A 92 1.71 1.43 -13.21
CA SER A 92 0.72 1.98 -14.16
C SER A 92 -0.46 1.04 -14.40
N ARG A 93 -0.32 -0.24 -14.06
CA ARG A 93 -1.34 -1.28 -14.19
C ARG A 93 -2.03 -1.53 -12.85
N ARG A 94 -3.13 -2.25 -12.89
CA ARG A 94 -3.88 -2.68 -11.70
C ARG A 94 -3.47 -4.09 -11.30
N ALA A 95 -3.00 -4.29 -10.07
CA ALA A 95 -2.85 -5.60 -9.46
C ALA A 95 -4.12 -6.00 -8.70
N TRP A 96 -4.31 -7.32 -8.49
CA TRP A 96 -5.50 -7.91 -7.85
C TRP A 96 -5.14 -8.39 -6.45
N HIS A 97 -5.05 -7.48 -5.45
CA HIS A 97 -4.61 -7.76 -4.09
C HIS A 97 -5.61 -7.39 -2.99
N ALA A 98 -6.51 -6.43 -3.23
CA ALA A 98 -7.36 -5.88 -2.19
C ALA A 98 -8.74 -6.57 -2.12
N GLY A 99 -9.21 -7.16 -3.23
CA GLY A 99 -10.55 -7.72 -3.35
C GLY A 99 -11.65 -6.68 -3.09
N ASP A 100 -12.76 -7.13 -2.50
CA ASP A 100 -13.79 -6.24 -1.98
C ASP A 100 -13.24 -5.49 -0.76
N SER A 101 -13.18 -4.17 -0.87
CA SER A 101 -12.42 -3.34 0.05
C SER A 101 -12.94 -1.90 0.05
N GLN A 102 -12.81 -1.23 1.21
CA GLN A 102 -13.18 0.17 1.34
C GLN A 102 -12.28 0.87 2.36
N TRP A 103 -11.89 2.11 2.04
CA TRP A 103 -11.15 3.00 2.94
C TRP A 103 -11.43 4.46 2.59
N ASP A 104 -11.67 5.29 3.59
CA ASP A 104 -11.89 6.75 3.45
C ASP A 104 -12.92 7.09 2.34
N GLY A 105 -14.03 6.33 2.32
CA GLY A 105 -15.10 6.46 1.32
C GLY A 105 -14.79 5.86 -0.07
N ARG A 106 -13.56 5.41 -0.33
CA ARG A 106 -13.17 4.76 -1.58
C ARG A 106 -13.39 3.26 -1.52
N THR A 107 -14.02 2.69 -2.53
CA THR A 107 -14.22 1.25 -2.73
C THR A 107 -13.29 0.71 -3.83
N TRP A 108 -13.15 -0.61 -3.93
CA TRP A 108 -12.37 -1.25 -5.00
C TRP A 108 -10.92 -0.75 -5.07
N LEU A 109 -10.21 -0.81 -3.94
CA LEU A 109 -8.89 -0.20 -3.80
C LEU A 109 -7.83 -0.74 -4.78
N ASN A 110 -8.01 -1.89 -5.41
CA ASN A 110 -7.16 -2.34 -6.52
C ASN A 110 -6.97 -1.27 -7.60
N SER A 111 -7.94 -0.37 -7.79
CA SER A 111 -7.90 0.67 -8.83
C SER A 111 -7.09 1.90 -8.43
N SER A 112 -6.85 2.11 -7.14
CA SER A 112 -6.25 3.34 -6.59
C SER A 112 -5.09 3.08 -5.63
N SER A 113 -4.57 1.86 -5.56
CA SER A 113 -3.50 1.49 -4.64
C SER A 113 -2.35 0.74 -5.31
N ILE A 114 -1.24 0.71 -4.59
CA ILE A 114 -0.14 -0.23 -4.79
C ILE A 114 -0.24 -1.29 -3.70
N GLY A 115 -0.33 -2.57 -4.09
CA GLY A 115 -0.25 -3.71 -3.17
C GLY A 115 1.18 -4.16 -2.97
N ILE A 116 1.57 -4.39 -1.72
CA ILE A 116 2.87 -4.94 -1.34
C ILE A 116 2.65 -6.17 -0.48
N GLU A 117 3.04 -7.31 -0.99
CA GLU A 117 3.07 -8.57 -0.26
C GLU A 117 4.42 -8.73 0.45
N ILE A 118 4.42 -9.25 1.66
CA ILE A 118 5.62 -9.52 2.45
C ILE A 118 5.62 -10.99 2.82
N VAL A 119 6.66 -11.73 2.43
CA VAL A 119 6.74 -13.17 2.72
C VAL A 119 6.73 -13.37 4.24
N ASN A 120 5.67 -13.99 4.72
CA ASN A 120 5.49 -14.30 6.13
C ASN A 120 4.40 -15.37 6.25
N PRO A 121 4.57 -16.43 7.06
CA PRO A 121 3.59 -17.49 7.27
C PRO A 121 2.29 -17.03 7.95
N GLY A 122 2.22 -15.79 8.43
CA GLY A 122 1.07 -15.25 9.15
C GLY A 122 0.99 -15.80 10.57
N PHE A 123 0.25 -16.88 10.77
CA PHE A 123 0.07 -17.50 12.08
C PHE A 123 -0.08 -19.01 12.01
N THR A 124 0.11 -19.66 13.16
CA THR A 124 -0.18 -21.07 13.38
C THR A 124 -1.15 -21.20 14.54
N ASP A 125 -2.26 -21.90 14.34
CA ASP A 125 -3.18 -22.24 15.41
C ASP A 125 -2.62 -23.42 16.22
N THR A 126 -2.50 -23.23 17.52
CA THR A 126 -2.00 -24.23 18.49
C THR A 126 -3.07 -24.48 19.58
N PRO A 127 -2.97 -25.57 20.35
CA PRO A 127 -3.86 -25.80 21.50
C PRO A 127 -3.86 -24.66 22.53
N SER A 128 -2.76 -23.90 22.61
CA SER A 128 -2.61 -22.74 23.50
C SER A 128 -3.10 -21.43 22.90
N GLY A 129 -3.59 -21.44 21.65
CA GLY A 129 -4.04 -20.27 20.92
C GLY A 129 -3.21 -20.00 19.66
N ARG A 130 -3.48 -18.88 19.02
CA ARG A 130 -2.83 -18.46 17.80
C ARG A 130 -1.44 -17.88 18.06
N VAL A 131 -0.43 -18.41 17.36
CA VAL A 131 0.96 -17.94 17.38
C VAL A 131 1.27 -17.21 16.08
N TRP A 132 1.51 -15.89 16.16
CA TRP A 132 1.84 -15.05 15.02
C TRP A 132 3.33 -15.06 14.73
N GLN A 133 3.68 -15.00 13.45
CA GLN A 133 5.08 -15.00 13.00
C GLN A 133 5.60 -13.56 12.86
N PRO A 134 6.80 -13.27 13.42
CA PRO A 134 7.42 -11.96 13.26
C PRO A 134 7.96 -11.78 11.83
N TYR A 135 8.15 -10.52 11.44
CA TYR A 135 8.89 -10.14 10.25
C TYR A 135 10.38 -10.04 10.57
N THR A 136 11.24 -10.34 9.59
CA THR A 136 12.67 -10.14 9.77
C THR A 136 13.02 -8.65 9.71
N GLU A 137 14.11 -8.26 10.38
CA GLU A 137 14.61 -6.89 10.36
C GLU A 137 14.92 -6.45 8.92
N ALA A 138 15.57 -7.32 8.14
CA ALA A 138 15.91 -7.05 6.75
C ALA A 138 14.67 -6.80 5.86
N GLN A 139 13.56 -7.54 6.09
CA GLN A 139 12.30 -7.28 5.37
C GLN A 139 11.76 -5.88 5.66
N ILE A 140 11.75 -5.48 6.92
CA ILE A 140 11.22 -4.17 7.32
C ILE A 140 12.10 -3.03 6.80
N GLU A 141 13.42 -3.19 6.80
CA GLU A 141 14.33 -2.21 6.20
C GLU A 141 14.12 -2.08 4.69
N ALA A 142 14.05 -3.20 3.97
CA ALA A 142 13.77 -3.20 2.53
C ALA A 142 12.41 -2.56 2.21
N LEU A 143 11.38 -2.87 3.00
CA LEU A 143 10.04 -2.28 2.88
C LEU A 143 10.06 -0.77 3.11
N ILE A 144 10.78 -0.28 4.14
CA ILE A 144 10.89 1.15 4.41
C ILE A 144 11.53 1.90 3.24
N VAL A 145 12.59 1.33 2.63
CA VAL A 145 13.23 1.93 1.45
C VAL A 145 12.26 1.98 0.27
N LEU A 146 11.56 0.89 -0.01
CA LEU A 146 10.55 0.81 -1.07
C LEU A 146 9.41 1.80 -0.84
N LEU A 147 8.86 1.87 0.37
CA LEU A 147 7.77 2.78 0.71
C LEU A 147 8.15 4.25 0.58
N LYS A 148 9.37 4.63 0.98
CA LYS A 148 9.87 6.01 0.81
C LYS A 148 9.90 6.43 -0.67
N ASP A 149 10.31 5.53 -1.54
CA ASP A 149 10.33 5.78 -2.99
C ASP A 149 8.91 5.88 -3.56
N ILE A 150 8.04 4.93 -3.25
CA ILE A 150 6.62 4.93 -3.71
C ILE A 150 5.89 6.19 -3.23
N VAL A 151 6.01 6.53 -1.95
CA VAL A 151 5.36 7.71 -1.34
C VAL A 151 5.81 9.00 -2.03
N LYS A 152 7.12 9.13 -2.27
CA LYS A 152 7.69 10.31 -2.94
C LYS A 152 7.20 10.44 -4.38
N ARG A 153 7.19 9.34 -5.15
CA ARG A 153 6.80 9.36 -6.57
C ARG A 153 5.30 9.62 -6.77
N ASN A 154 4.47 9.10 -5.87
CA ASN A 154 3.01 9.17 -5.98
C ASN A 154 2.39 10.23 -5.07
N ASN A 155 3.19 10.99 -4.28
CA ASN A 155 2.71 12.00 -3.32
C ASN A 155 1.67 11.44 -2.32
N ILE A 156 1.89 10.21 -1.81
CA ILE A 156 0.97 9.53 -0.90
C ILE A 156 1.15 10.07 0.53
N GLN A 157 0.06 10.44 1.18
CA GLN A 157 0.14 10.84 2.58
C GLN A 157 0.41 9.62 3.48
N PRO A 158 1.20 9.76 4.57
CA PRO A 158 1.54 8.64 5.46
C PRO A 158 0.33 7.88 6.02
N ARG A 159 -0.81 8.56 6.24
CA ARG A 159 -2.04 7.94 6.72
C ARG A 159 -2.68 6.96 5.73
N TYR A 160 -2.28 7.00 4.47
CA TYR A 160 -2.77 6.15 3.39
C TYR A 160 -1.88 4.95 3.10
N ILE A 161 -0.90 4.68 3.97
CA ILE A 161 -0.23 3.38 4.06
C ILE A 161 -1.03 2.55 5.07
N ILE A 162 -1.75 1.56 4.58
CA ILE A 162 -2.79 0.82 5.31
C ILE A 162 -2.60 -0.69 5.19
N GLY A 163 -3.17 -1.46 6.08
CA GLY A 163 -3.19 -2.92 6.04
C GLY A 163 -4.41 -3.46 5.30
N HIS A 164 -4.34 -4.69 4.81
CA HIS A 164 -5.49 -5.37 4.25
C HIS A 164 -6.61 -5.54 5.30
N SER A 165 -6.25 -5.81 6.55
CA SER A 165 -7.19 -5.84 7.68
C SER A 165 -7.89 -4.51 7.93
N ASP A 166 -7.27 -3.36 7.58
CA ASP A 166 -7.93 -2.05 7.71
C ASP A 166 -9.06 -1.88 6.70
N ILE A 167 -8.86 -2.34 5.46
CA ILE A 167 -9.79 -2.16 4.34
C ILE A 167 -10.82 -3.27 4.16
N ALA A 168 -10.63 -4.39 4.86
CA ALA A 168 -11.52 -5.56 4.82
C ALA A 168 -11.58 -6.29 6.18
N PRO A 169 -11.94 -5.61 7.27
CA PRO A 169 -11.78 -6.08 8.66
C PRO A 169 -12.59 -7.34 8.99
N SER A 170 -13.66 -7.64 8.25
CA SER A 170 -14.48 -8.85 8.46
C SER A 170 -13.87 -10.12 7.88
N ARG A 171 -12.89 -10.03 6.97
CA ARG A 171 -12.36 -11.18 6.22
C ARG A 171 -10.85 -11.29 6.19
N LYS A 172 -10.11 -10.25 6.62
CA LYS A 172 -8.66 -10.16 6.51
C LYS A 172 -8.00 -9.79 7.83
N LEU A 173 -6.81 -10.37 8.05
CA LEU A 173 -6.00 -10.14 9.23
C LEU A 173 -4.60 -9.61 8.89
N ASP A 174 -4.18 -9.70 7.63
CA ASP A 174 -2.86 -9.24 7.17
C ASP A 174 -2.75 -7.69 7.19
N PRO A 175 -1.58 -7.13 7.51
CA PRO A 175 -0.30 -7.77 7.79
C PRO A 175 -0.13 -8.31 9.22
N GLY A 176 -1.16 -8.37 10.05
CA GLY A 176 -1.20 -8.99 11.36
C GLY A 176 -0.60 -8.15 12.50
N PRO A 177 -0.73 -8.64 13.76
CA PRO A 177 -0.31 -7.90 14.94
C PRO A 177 1.20 -7.80 15.12
N MET A 178 1.99 -8.68 14.46
CA MET A 178 3.45 -8.63 14.52
C MET A 178 4.06 -7.64 13.51
N PHE A 179 3.22 -6.99 12.68
CA PHE A 179 3.71 -5.97 11.76
C PHE A 179 4.06 -4.69 12.52
N PRO A 180 5.28 -4.13 12.32
CA PRO A 180 5.80 -3.05 13.16
C PRO A 180 5.33 -1.66 12.71
N TRP A 181 4.03 -1.40 12.77
CA TRP A 181 3.41 -0.13 12.35
C TRP A 181 4.06 1.11 12.97
N LYS A 182 4.43 1.02 14.26
CA LYS A 182 5.10 2.15 14.94
C LYS A 182 6.43 2.50 14.27
N ARG A 183 7.20 1.51 13.84
CA ARG A 183 8.48 1.72 13.16
C ARG A 183 8.31 2.42 11.80
N LEU A 184 7.25 2.06 11.06
CA LEU A 184 6.91 2.77 9.84
C LEU A 184 6.55 4.23 10.14
N ALA A 185 5.75 4.49 11.18
CA ALA A 185 5.39 5.84 11.59
C ALA A 185 6.62 6.66 12.03
N ASP A 186 7.55 6.07 12.78
CA ASP A 186 8.82 6.69 13.18
C ASP A 186 9.70 7.04 11.94
N ALA A 187 9.55 6.30 10.85
CA ALA A 187 10.19 6.57 9.56
C ALA A 187 9.42 7.58 8.66
N GLY A 188 8.31 8.15 9.16
CA GLY A 188 7.45 9.06 8.40
C GLY A 188 6.48 8.36 7.42
N LEU A 189 6.33 7.04 7.53
CA LEU A 189 5.55 6.17 6.64
C LEU A 189 4.25 5.64 7.30
N GLY A 190 3.66 6.42 8.16
CA GLY A 190 2.45 6.04 8.86
C GLY A 190 2.07 7.06 9.92
N VAL A 191 0.97 6.78 10.61
CA VAL A 191 0.53 7.57 11.77
C VAL A 191 0.60 6.70 13.02
N TRP A 192 1.00 7.31 14.15
CA TRP A 192 1.02 6.65 15.43
C TRP A 192 0.57 7.64 16.52
N PRO A 193 -0.28 7.21 17.47
CA PRO A 193 -0.76 8.12 18.50
C PRO A 193 0.33 8.45 19.52
N ASP A 194 0.38 9.69 19.99
CA ASP A 194 1.26 10.11 21.07
C ASP A 194 0.88 9.41 22.38
N ALA A 195 1.82 8.70 22.99
CA ALA A 195 1.56 7.86 24.15
C ALA A 195 1.11 8.66 25.38
N ARG A 196 1.64 9.90 25.58
CA ARG A 196 1.26 10.76 26.69
C ARG A 196 -0.16 11.29 26.52
N ALA A 197 -0.51 11.71 25.32
CA ALA A 197 -1.87 12.16 24.99
C ALA A 197 -2.87 10.99 25.15
N VAL A 198 -2.51 9.77 24.69
CA VAL A 198 -3.34 8.57 24.89
C VAL A 198 -3.56 8.31 26.36
N ALA A 199 -2.54 8.31 27.21
CA ALA A 199 -2.68 8.09 28.66
C ALA A 199 -3.63 9.11 29.32
N GLN A 200 -3.53 10.38 28.94
CA GLN A 200 -4.42 11.44 29.44
C GLN A 200 -5.87 11.21 29.03
N GLN A 201 -6.13 10.87 27.76
CA GLN A 201 -7.48 10.61 27.26
C GLN A 201 -8.04 9.30 27.83
N GLN A 202 -7.22 8.28 28.01
CA GLN A 202 -7.63 7.01 28.61
C GLN A 202 -8.14 7.21 30.04
N ALA A 203 -7.47 8.02 30.86
CA ALA A 203 -7.93 8.35 32.22
C ALA A 203 -9.34 8.98 32.19
N ARG A 204 -9.60 9.88 31.24
CA ARG A 204 -10.94 10.50 31.08
C ARG A 204 -12.00 9.49 30.65
N PHE A 205 -11.71 8.66 29.64
CA PHE A 205 -12.64 7.66 29.13
C PHE A 205 -12.86 6.47 30.09
N SER A 206 -11.94 6.25 31.05
CA SER A 206 -12.14 5.27 32.12
C SER A 206 -13.21 5.70 33.12
N VAL A 207 -13.40 7.01 33.30
CA VAL A 207 -14.46 7.57 34.16
C VAL A 207 -15.78 7.74 33.41
N ASN A 208 -15.70 8.23 32.17
CA ASN A 208 -16.84 8.50 31.30
C ASN A 208 -16.64 7.77 29.96
N PRO A 209 -16.97 6.47 29.87
CA PRO A 209 -16.80 5.71 28.62
C PRO A 209 -17.75 6.22 27.54
N PRO A 210 -17.27 6.38 26.28
CA PRO A 210 -18.13 6.85 25.20
C PRO A 210 -19.12 5.75 24.76
N SER A 211 -20.16 6.19 24.05
CA SER A 211 -21.16 5.28 23.47
C SER A 211 -20.61 4.53 22.25
N ILE A 212 -21.25 3.44 21.86
CA ILE A 212 -20.90 2.69 20.65
C ILE A 212 -21.00 3.58 19.40
N THR A 213 -22.01 4.44 19.32
CA THR A 213 -22.15 5.44 18.24
C THR A 213 -20.89 6.29 18.12
N TRP A 214 -20.32 6.74 19.23
CA TRP A 214 -19.08 7.52 19.22
C TRP A 214 -17.91 6.72 18.63
N TYR A 215 -17.72 5.44 19.03
CA TYR A 215 -16.66 4.60 18.43
C TYR A 215 -16.84 4.43 16.93
N GLN A 216 -18.06 4.16 16.47
CA GLN A 216 -18.36 4.02 15.05
C GLN A 216 -18.05 5.32 14.28
N GLN A 217 -18.44 6.48 14.83
CA GLN A 217 -18.12 7.78 14.25
C GLN A 217 -16.61 8.05 14.18
N GLN A 218 -15.86 7.73 15.23
CA GLN A 218 -14.42 7.94 15.25
C GLN A 218 -13.69 6.98 14.32
N LEU A 219 -14.12 5.74 14.21
CA LEU A 219 -13.57 4.76 13.25
C LEU A 219 -13.85 5.20 11.81
N ALA A 220 -15.07 5.64 11.51
CA ALA A 220 -15.42 6.19 10.20
C ALA A 220 -14.57 7.43 9.85
N ARG A 221 -14.40 8.35 10.81
CA ARG A 221 -13.55 9.54 10.65
C ARG A 221 -12.08 9.19 10.41
N PHE A 222 -11.60 8.12 10.98
CA PHE A 222 -10.24 7.63 10.76
C PHE A 222 -10.05 7.04 9.35
N GLY A 223 -11.11 6.50 8.74
CA GLY A 223 -11.11 5.95 7.38
C GLY A 223 -11.80 4.59 7.24
N TYR A 224 -12.15 3.91 8.33
CA TYR A 224 -12.81 2.60 8.27
C TYR A 224 -14.22 2.68 7.67
N ALA A 225 -14.54 1.65 6.86
CA ALA A 225 -15.93 1.40 6.46
C ALA A 225 -16.69 0.79 7.63
N ILE A 226 -17.62 1.55 8.19
CA ILE A 226 -18.45 1.11 9.32
C ILE A 226 -19.82 1.84 9.30
N GLU A 227 -20.89 1.08 9.52
CA GLU A 227 -22.22 1.65 9.72
C GLU A 227 -22.34 2.24 11.13
N GLN A 228 -23.02 3.38 11.23
CA GLN A 228 -23.21 4.10 12.51
C GLN A 228 -24.55 3.73 13.16
N THR A 229 -24.73 2.46 13.47
CA THR A 229 -25.98 1.88 13.98
C THR A 229 -26.22 2.18 15.48
N GLY A 230 -25.18 2.54 16.22
CA GLY A 230 -25.21 2.64 17.69
C GLY A 230 -25.22 1.28 18.41
N VAL A 231 -25.15 0.17 17.65
CA VAL A 231 -25.19 -1.20 18.18
C VAL A 231 -23.79 -1.80 18.15
N TYR A 232 -23.39 -2.48 19.22
CA TYR A 232 -22.14 -3.24 19.27
C TYR A 232 -22.33 -4.61 18.59
N ASP A 233 -22.45 -4.59 17.27
CA ASP A 233 -22.63 -5.75 16.42
C ASP A 233 -21.30 -6.41 16.01
N VAL A 234 -21.38 -7.49 15.23
CA VAL A 234 -20.21 -8.25 14.75
C VAL A 234 -19.34 -7.38 13.85
N SER A 235 -19.94 -6.53 13.01
CA SER A 235 -19.22 -5.62 12.11
C SER A 235 -18.41 -4.60 12.91
N THR A 236 -19.04 -3.95 13.89
CA THR A 236 -18.38 -3.00 14.82
C THR A 236 -17.19 -3.65 15.52
N ARG A 237 -17.35 -4.89 15.98
CA ARG A 237 -16.31 -5.65 16.66
C ARG A 237 -15.13 -5.97 15.74
N HIS A 238 -15.38 -6.35 14.48
CA HIS A 238 -14.31 -6.61 13.51
C HIS A 238 -13.51 -5.35 13.22
N VAL A 239 -14.18 -4.20 13.03
CA VAL A 239 -13.49 -2.93 12.76
C VAL A 239 -12.66 -2.48 13.97
N LEU A 240 -13.23 -2.59 15.18
CA LEU A 240 -12.48 -2.32 16.42
C LEU A 240 -11.26 -3.23 16.55
N ALA A 241 -11.40 -4.53 16.27
CA ALA A 241 -10.29 -5.48 16.33
C ALA A 241 -9.19 -5.14 15.32
N ALA A 242 -9.53 -4.77 14.08
CA ALA A 242 -8.58 -4.34 13.07
C ALA A 242 -7.82 -3.07 13.51
N PHE A 243 -8.53 -2.06 14.00
CA PHE A 243 -7.91 -0.86 14.56
C PHE A 243 -6.97 -1.18 15.73
N GLN A 244 -7.41 -2.02 16.66
CA GLN A 244 -6.61 -2.44 17.82
C GLN A 244 -5.37 -3.23 17.36
N MET A 245 -5.52 -4.16 16.43
CA MET A 245 -4.41 -4.95 15.90
C MET A 245 -3.30 -4.05 15.32
N ARG A 246 -3.66 -2.94 14.72
CA ARG A 246 -2.71 -1.95 14.20
C ARG A 246 -2.05 -1.12 15.30
N PHE A 247 -2.82 -0.59 16.26
CA PHE A 247 -2.35 0.40 17.24
C PHE A 247 -2.10 -0.15 18.64
N ARG A 248 -2.60 -1.37 18.93
CA ARG A 248 -2.47 -2.09 20.21
C ARG A 248 -2.38 -3.60 19.99
N PRO A 249 -1.32 -4.09 19.33
CA PRO A 249 -1.24 -5.50 18.91
C PRO A 249 -1.24 -6.52 20.06
N GLN A 250 -0.99 -6.09 21.30
CA GLN A 250 -1.02 -6.99 22.47
C GLN A 250 -2.44 -7.45 22.83
N ARG A 251 -3.46 -6.67 22.45
CA ARG A 251 -4.87 -7.00 22.73
C ARG A 251 -5.79 -6.37 21.67
N PHE A 252 -6.25 -7.19 20.75
CA PHE A 252 -7.12 -6.78 19.62
C PHE A 252 -8.40 -7.62 19.57
N ASP A 253 -9.09 -7.68 20.71
CA ASP A 253 -10.31 -8.47 20.95
C ASP A 253 -11.59 -7.81 20.41
N GLY A 254 -11.49 -6.60 19.88
CA GLY A 254 -12.61 -5.81 19.37
C GLY A 254 -13.46 -5.17 20.47
N VAL A 255 -13.05 -5.24 21.73
CA VAL A 255 -13.80 -4.60 22.84
C VAL A 255 -13.66 -3.09 22.77
N ALA A 256 -14.79 -2.38 22.87
CA ALA A 256 -14.85 -0.92 22.93
C ALA A 256 -14.42 -0.43 24.32
N ASP A 257 -13.11 -0.24 24.54
CA ASP A 257 -12.54 0.13 25.82
C ASP A 257 -11.92 1.56 25.83
N ALA A 258 -11.65 2.07 27.03
CA ALA A 258 -11.14 3.41 27.26
C ALA A 258 -9.81 3.69 26.54
N GLN A 259 -8.93 2.69 26.39
CA GLN A 259 -7.66 2.84 25.68
C GLN A 259 -7.86 2.98 24.16
N THR A 260 -8.76 2.17 23.60
CA THR A 260 -9.14 2.26 22.18
C THR A 260 -9.78 3.64 21.89
N ALA A 261 -10.68 4.11 22.78
CA ALA A 261 -11.25 5.45 22.65
C ALA A 261 -10.17 6.55 22.67
N ALA A 262 -9.21 6.44 23.59
CA ALA A 262 -8.12 7.40 23.72
C ALA A 262 -7.26 7.45 22.45
N MET A 263 -6.92 6.30 21.87
CA MET A 263 -6.14 6.22 20.62
C MET A 263 -6.90 6.86 19.45
N LEU A 264 -8.19 6.55 19.29
CA LEU A 264 -9.06 7.14 18.27
C LEU A 264 -9.14 8.66 18.43
N GLN A 265 -9.35 9.16 19.65
CA GLN A 265 -9.42 10.60 19.94
C GLN A 265 -8.11 11.30 19.56
N VAL A 266 -6.95 10.76 19.92
CA VAL A 266 -5.64 11.36 19.65
C VAL A 266 -5.32 11.34 18.15
N LEU A 267 -5.61 10.23 17.46
CA LEU A 267 -5.36 10.11 16.02
C LEU A 267 -6.25 11.03 15.19
N ASN A 268 -7.49 11.24 15.60
CA ASN A 268 -8.46 12.10 14.89
C ASN A 268 -8.36 13.58 15.25
N SER A 269 -7.49 13.95 16.20
CA SER A 269 -7.26 15.36 16.60
C SER A 269 -6.18 16.05 15.77
N ARG A 270 -5.55 15.32 14.86
CA ARG A 270 -4.43 15.80 14.02
C ARG A 270 -4.91 16.38 12.69
#